data_cebf4b47e98ff47a133af06ca9f1ae85
#
_entry.id   cebf4b47e98ff47a133af06ca9f1ae85
#
_cell.length_a   1.000
_cell.length_b   1.000
_cell.length_c   1.000
_cell.angle_alpha   90.00
_cell.angle_beta   90.00
_cell.angle_gamma   90.00
#
_symmetry.space_group_name_H-M   'P 1'
#
loop_
_entity.id
_entity.type
_entity.pdbx_description
1 polymer ?
#
loop_
_entity_poly.entity_id
_entity_poly.type
_entity_poly.pdbx_seq_one_letter_code
_entity_poly.pdbx_strand_id
1 'polypeptide(L)'
;GLAVSILIFSRQAFELNYDTCYKDHERLCLVKTVWYYNNEYHPSHITLGPVAGTIAENLPDEVESVTVTQQWWSNSAWFANERRFQTNAMTADSCFFATMGIDVVSGDPRELNNPEVVFISRELAGSMFADKNPIGQTVVYNKQMPMTVKGIFEDFPENSSFYGSGVVMSLATSFKHHWGYWGWGGGDSYMSFVRLRPGVQLDDVNTRIEKLAEQVRKSDDVFISLVPIKDYRMEFGISTMRMVWILLTLGTAILFIVAMNYVLISISAMNRRAKAIGVHKCSGANTGTIFGMFLWETGVIMLSSLLLVALL
;
A
#
# COMPACT_ATOMS: atom_id res chain seq x y z
N GLY A 1 -5.86 -8.86 27.32
CA GLY A 1 -4.58 -9.39 26.79
C GLY A 1 -4.75 -9.98 25.40
N LEU A 2 -5.55 -11.04 25.23
CA LEU A 2 -5.72 -11.71 23.93
C LEU A 2 -6.21 -10.74 22.83
N ALA A 3 -7.22 -9.92 23.13
CA ALA A 3 -7.74 -8.92 22.18
C ALA A 3 -6.66 -7.94 21.72
N VAL A 4 -5.87 -7.42 22.65
CA VAL A 4 -4.77 -6.49 22.34
C VAL A 4 -3.71 -7.15 21.46
N SER A 5 -3.33 -8.40 21.78
CA SER A 5 -2.37 -9.14 20.95
C SER A 5 -2.90 -9.38 19.54
N ILE A 6 -4.18 -9.75 19.38
CA ILE A 6 -4.81 -9.92 18.07
C ILE A 6 -4.81 -8.61 17.27
N LEU A 7 -5.17 -7.49 17.89
CA LEU A 7 -5.14 -6.17 17.25
C LEU A 7 -3.71 -5.78 16.79
N ILE A 8 -2.70 -6.03 17.62
CA ILE A 8 -1.31 -5.77 17.27
C ILE A 8 -0.90 -6.64 16.08
N PHE A 9 -1.15 -7.94 16.11
CA PHE A 9 -0.78 -8.84 15.01
C PHE A 9 -1.56 -8.53 13.72
N SER A 10 -2.86 -8.22 13.84
CA SER A 10 -3.67 -7.81 12.69
C SER A 10 -3.10 -6.53 12.05
N ARG A 11 -2.76 -5.53 12.86
CA ARG A 11 -2.13 -4.30 12.38
C ARG A 11 -0.79 -4.57 11.69
N GLN A 12 0.05 -5.47 12.27
CA GLN A 12 1.32 -5.81 11.66
C GLN A 12 1.15 -6.57 10.34
N ALA A 13 0.19 -7.50 10.28
CA ALA A 13 -0.14 -8.19 9.04
C ALA A 13 -0.59 -7.21 7.94
N PHE A 14 -1.38 -6.20 8.32
CA PHE A 14 -1.79 -5.13 7.39
C PHE A 14 -0.60 -4.32 6.89
N GLU A 15 0.31 -3.89 7.77
CA GLU A 15 1.51 -3.13 7.38
C GLU A 15 2.46 -3.94 6.47
N LEU A 16 2.61 -5.25 6.73
CA LEU A 16 3.45 -6.13 5.91
C LEU A 16 2.84 -6.45 4.54
N ASN A 17 1.52 -6.31 4.40
CA ASN A 17 0.80 -6.50 3.14
C ASN A 17 0.45 -5.18 2.44
N TYR A 18 1.12 -4.09 2.80
CA TYR A 18 0.90 -2.80 2.15
C TYR A 18 1.40 -2.84 0.70
N ASP A 19 0.65 -2.22 -0.21
CA ASP A 19 0.93 -2.18 -1.65
C ASP A 19 1.02 -3.55 -2.35
N THR A 20 0.57 -4.64 -1.71
CA THR A 20 0.42 -5.95 -2.36
C THR A 20 -0.93 -6.12 -3.08
N CYS A 21 -1.78 -5.12 -3.01
CA CYS A 21 -3.11 -5.12 -3.63
C CYS A 21 -3.08 -4.99 -5.17
N TYR A 22 -1.96 -4.58 -5.72
CA TYR A 22 -1.81 -4.41 -7.18
C TYR A 22 -1.64 -5.76 -7.87
N LYS A 23 -2.23 -5.89 -9.05
CA LYS A 23 -2.10 -7.12 -9.85
C LYS A 23 -0.63 -7.38 -10.17
N ASP A 24 -0.17 -8.61 -9.92
CA ASP A 24 1.23 -9.03 -10.10
C ASP A 24 2.23 -8.06 -9.43
N HIS A 25 1.93 -7.62 -8.21
CA HIS A 25 2.74 -6.68 -7.43
C HIS A 25 4.20 -7.10 -7.26
N GLU A 26 4.50 -8.40 -7.38
CA GLU A 26 5.86 -8.94 -7.30
C GLU A 26 6.77 -8.43 -8.42
N ARG A 27 6.17 -8.05 -9.56
CA ARG A 27 6.86 -7.51 -10.73
C ARG A 27 6.81 -5.98 -10.81
N LEU A 28 6.09 -5.37 -9.87
CA LEU A 28 5.93 -3.91 -9.81
C LEU A 28 6.97 -3.31 -8.89
N CYS A 29 7.76 -2.39 -9.42
CA CYS A 29 8.84 -1.71 -8.72
C CYS A 29 8.65 -0.20 -8.74
N LEU A 30 9.08 0.46 -7.68
CA LEU A 30 9.24 1.91 -7.61
C LEU A 30 10.68 2.27 -7.96
N VAL A 31 10.87 3.36 -8.69
CA VAL A 31 12.19 3.95 -8.92
C VAL A 31 12.65 4.66 -7.65
N LYS A 32 13.74 4.18 -7.06
CA LYS A 32 14.44 4.81 -5.95
C LYS A 32 15.56 5.67 -6.50
N THR A 33 15.61 6.92 -6.07
CA THR A 33 16.73 7.82 -6.31
C THR A 33 17.45 8.08 -5.00
N VAL A 34 18.76 7.98 -5.00
CA VAL A 34 19.59 8.33 -3.84
C VAL A 34 20.45 9.51 -4.23
N TRP A 35 20.26 10.62 -3.52
CA TRP A 35 21.04 11.83 -3.69
C TRP A 35 22.21 11.84 -2.72
N TYR A 36 23.40 12.15 -3.20
CA TYR A 36 24.57 12.34 -2.35
C TYR A 36 24.87 13.82 -2.25
N TYR A 37 24.69 14.39 -1.07
CA TYR A 37 25.05 15.79 -0.77
C TYR A 37 25.36 15.94 0.73
N ASN A 38 26.16 16.93 1.07
CA ASN A 38 26.63 17.16 2.45
C ASN A 38 27.33 15.93 3.10
N ASN A 39 28.02 15.09 2.30
CA ASN A 39 28.65 13.85 2.73
C ASN A 39 27.66 12.76 3.24
N GLU A 40 26.40 12.84 2.87
CA GLU A 40 25.37 11.87 3.27
C GLU A 40 24.56 11.40 2.06
N TYR A 41 24.06 10.16 2.13
CA TYR A 41 23.14 9.58 1.16
C TYR A 41 21.69 9.80 1.57
N HIS A 42 20.92 10.43 0.70
CA HIS A 42 19.52 10.76 0.93
C HIS A 42 18.62 9.95 -0.01
N PRO A 43 18.08 8.79 0.43
CA PRO A 43 17.16 8.00 -0.38
C PRO A 43 15.82 8.74 -0.54
N SER A 44 15.30 8.72 -1.77
CA SER A 44 14.06 9.37 -2.14
C SER A 44 13.22 8.46 -3.04
N HIS A 45 11.92 8.44 -2.80
CA HIS A 45 10.92 7.83 -3.69
C HIS A 45 10.50 8.77 -4.81
N ILE A 46 11.03 9.99 -4.81
CA ILE A 46 10.79 10.99 -5.84
C ILE A 46 12.01 11.03 -6.75
N THR A 47 11.78 11.07 -8.04
CA THR A 47 12.81 11.04 -9.07
C THR A 47 12.58 12.11 -10.13
N LEU A 48 13.51 12.20 -11.09
CA LEU A 48 13.40 13.09 -12.25
C LEU A 48 12.43 12.50 -13.28
N GLY A 49 11.70 13.37 -13.97
CA GLY A 49 10.67 12.96 -14.94
C GLY A 49 11.14 11.96 -16.00
N PRO A 50 12.30 12.15 -16.67
CA PRO A 50 12.73 11.27 -17.75
C PRO A 50 13.20 9.88 -17.33
N VAL A 51 13.44 9.62 -16.03
CA VAL A 51 14.09 8.38 -15.54
C VAL A 51 13.37 7.13 -15.98
N ALA A 52 12.05 7.05 -15.76
CA ALA A 52 11.27 5.85 -16.10
C ALA A 52 11.30 5.55 -17.61
N GLY A 53 11.13 6.59 -18.45
CA GLY A 53 11.21 6.46 -19.89
C GLY A 53 12.58 5.96 -20.34
N THR A 54 13.65 6.53 -19.79
CA THR A 54 15.03 6.11 -20.10
C THR A 54 15.29 4.65 -19.69
N ILE A 55 14.77 4.20 -18.55
CA ILE A 55 14.86 2.79 -18.15
C ILE A 55 14.16 1.90 -19.19
N ALA A 56 12.93 2.25 -19.59
CA ALA A 56 12.16 1.45 -20.55
C ALA A 56 12.82 1.40 -21.95
N GLU A 57 13.39 2.51 -22.41
CA GLU A 57 14.06 2.59 -23.70
C GLU A 57 15.36 1.76 -23.76
N ASN A 58 16.09 1.68 -22.65
CA ASN A 58 17.37 0.97 -22.61
C ASN A 58 17.25 -0.49 -22.12
N LEU A 59 16.13 -0.87 -21.50
CA LEU A 59 15.89 -2.21 -20.98
C LEU A 59 14.56 -2.81 -21.50
N PRO A 60 14.32 -2.82 -22.82
CA PRO A 60 13.04 -3.25 -23.40
C PRO A 60 12.74 -4.74 -23.20
N ASP A 61 13.78 -5.57 -22.99
CA ASP A 61 13.64 -7.00 -22.78
C ASP A 61 13.25 -7.32 -21.34
N GLU A 62 13.55 -6.45 -20.37
CA GLU A 62 13.25 -6.62 -18.96
C GLU A 62 12.01 -5.86 -18.51
N VAL A 63 11.74 -4.72 -19.12
CA VAL A 63 10.64 -3.83 -18.75
C VAL A 63 9.41 -4.11 -19.60
N GLU A 64 8.28 -4.34 -18.94
CA GLU A 64 6.98 -4.51 -19.60
C GLU A 64 6.31 -3.15 -19.84
N SER A 65 6.28 -2.31 -18.83
CA SER A 65 5.72 -0.96 -18.89
C SER A 65 6.28 -0.06 -17.77
N VAL A 66 6.17 1.23 -17.99
CA VAL A 66 6.52 2.26 -17.00
C VAL A 66 5.40 3.28 -16.89
N THR A 67 5.32 3.95 -15.74
CA THR A 67 4.41 5.08 -15.53
C THR A 67 5.02 6.10 -14.60
N VAL A 68 4.59 7.33 -14.76
CA VAL A 68 5.05 8.47 -13.97
C VAL A 68 3.84 9.17 -13.35
N THR A 69 3.94 9.42 -12.05
CA THR A 69 2.90 10.09 -11.27
C THR A 69 3.47 11.25 -10.48
N GLN A 70 2.61 12.20 -10.13
CA GLN A 70 2.87 13.20 -9.09
C GLN A 70 1.73 13.15 -8.08
N GLN A 71 2.05 13.08 -6.79
CA GLN A 71 1.07 13.03 -5.70
C GLN A 71 1.15 14.33 -4.90
N TRP A 72 0.41 15.36 -5.32
CA TRP A 72 0.57 16.71 -4.78
C TRP A 72 -0.61 17.25 -4.00
N TRP A 73 -1.80 16.66 -4.14
CA TRP A 73 -3.00 17.31 -3.64
C TRP A 73 -3.72 16.43 -2.62
N SER A 74 -3.29 16.54 -1.38
CA SER A 74 -4.07 16.00 -0.27
C SER A 74 -5.29 16.89 -0.02
N ASN A 75 -6.44 16.27 0.20
CA ASN A 75 -7.68 16.94 0.58
C ASN A 75 -8.11 18.08 -0.37
N SER A 76 -7.95 17.87 -1.68
CA SER A 76 -8.30 18.85 -2.70
C SER A 76 -9.81 19.04 -2.87
N ALA A 77 -10.23 20.26 -3.21
CA ALA A 77 -11.64 20.59 -3.39
C ALA A 77 -12.07 20.45 -4.85
N TRP A 78 -13.06 19.60 -5.08
CA TRP A 78 -13.68 19.33 -6.38
C TRP A 78 -15.14 19.73 -6.36
N PHE A 79 -15.62 20.30 -7.45
CA PHE A 79 -16.97 20.76 -7.58
C PHE A 79 -17.65 20.06 -8.77
N ALA A 80 -18.81 19.48 -8.51
CA ALA A 80 -19.70 18.93 -9.52
C ALA A 80 -21.14 19.31 -9.17
N ASN A 81 -21.91 19.78 -10.16
CA ASN A 81 -23.29 20.21 -9.94
C ASN A 81 -23.46 21.17 -8.74
N GLU A 82 -22.59 22.16 -8.61
CA GLU A 82 -22.54 23.16 -7.52
C GLU A 82 -22.24 22.58 -6.11
N ARG A 83 -22.04 21.27 -5.99
CA ARG A 83 -21.68 20.60 -4.74
C ARG A 83 -20.17 20.46 -4.62
N ARG A 84 -19.66 20.60 -3.39
CA ARG A 84 -18.24 20.44 -3.06
C ARG A 84 -17.96 19.04 -2.56
N PHE A 85 -16.91 18.44 -3.07
CA PHE A 85 -16.34 17.16 -2.66
C PHE A 85 -14.87 17.35 -2.28
N GLN A 86 -14.39 16.59 -1.32
CA GLN A 86 -13.00 16.61 -0.89
C GLN A 86 -12.40 15.21 -1.06
N THR A 87 -11.28 15.14 -1.76
CA THR A 87 -10.54 13.90 -1.96
C THR A 87 -9.08 14.21 -2.25
N ASN A 88 -8.20 13.22 -2.10
CA ASN A 88 -6.85 13.34 -2.62
C ASN A 88 -6.88 13.22 -4.14
N ALA A 89 -5.95 13.91 -4.78
CA ALA A 89 -5.77 13.83 -6.22
C ALA A 89 -4.29 13.65 -6.56
N MET A 90 -4.04 13.02 -7.68
CA MET A 90 -2.70 12.83 -8.24
C MET A 90 -2.74 13.07 -9.75
N THR A 91 -1.58 13.34 -10.36
CA THR A 91 -1.47 13.27 -11.82
C THR A 91 -0.79 11.98 -12.23
N ALA A 92 -1.17 11.45 -13.38
CA ALA A 92 -0.55 10.28 -13.97
C ALA A 92 -0.58 10.35 -15.51
N ASP A 93 0.29 9.58 -16.12
CA ASP A 93 0.27 9.34 -17.57
C ASP A 93 -0.74 8.25 -17.95
N SER A 94 -0.91 8.02 -19.24
CA SER A 94 -1.87 7.04 -19.78
C SER A 94 -1.50 5.58 -19.49
N CYS A 95 -0.27 5.30 -19.10
CA CYS A 95 0.20 3.96 -18.76
C CYS A 95 -0.09 3.57 -17.30
N PHE A 96 -0.53 4.52 -16.47
CA PHE A 96 -0.68 4.35 -15.03
C PHE A 96 -1.52 3.13 -14.65
N PHE A 97 -2.75 3.06 -15.14
CA PHE A 97 -3.68 1.99 -14.75
C PHE A 97 -3.15 0.61 -15.17
N ALA A 98 -2.60 0.50 -16.39
CA ALA A 98 -2.04 -0.75 -16.89
C ALA A 98 -0.77 -1.15 -16.12
N THR A 99 0.15 -0.20 -15.88
CA THR A 99 1.41 -0.46 -15.18
C THR A 99 1.16 -0.82 -13.72
N MET A 100 0.24 -0.15 -13.03
CA MET A 100 -0.13 -0.46 -11.65
C MET A 100 -1.04 -1.70 -11.54
N GLY A 101 -1.69 -2.13 -12.63
CA GLY A 101 -2.64 -3.23 -12.61
C GLY A 101 -3.94 -2.87 -11.90
N ILE A 102 -4.43 -1.64 -12.13
CA ILE A 102 -5.67 -1.11 -11.58
C ILE A 102 -6.75 -1.19 -12.65
N ASP A 103 -7.91 -1.72 -12.28
CA ASP A 103 -9.02 -1.89 -13.21
C ASP A 103 -9.71 -0.55 -13.50
N VAL A 104 -9.84 -0.24 -14.79
CA VAL A 104 -10.65 0.87 -15.29
C VAL A 104 -12.05 0.34 -15.59
N VAL A 105 -13.02 0.88 -14.87
CA VAL A 105 -14.44 0.48 -14.96
C VAL A 105 -15.06 0.95 -16.27
N SER A 106 -14.71 2.18 -16.68
CA SER A 106 -15.22 2.81 -17.91
C SER A 106 -14.26 3.90 -18.37
N GLY A 107 -14.19 4.12 -19.68
CA GLY A 107 -13.27 5.09 -20.29
C GLY A 107 -12.03 4.45 -20.88
N ASP A 108 -11.24 5.25 -21.61
CA ASP A 108 -9.98 4.84 -22.23
C ASP A 108 -8.81 5.54 -21.53
N PRO A 109 -7.89 4.83 -20.84
CA PRO A 109 -6.73 5.44 -20.19
C PRO A 109 -5.89 6.35 -21.09
N ARG A 110 -5.90 6.13 -22.40
CA ARG A 110 -5.20 7.00 -23.36
C ARG A 110 -5.68 8.45 -23.37
N GLU A 111 -6.89 8.71 -22.87
CA GLU A 111 -7.40 10.07 -22.68
C GLU A 111 -6.55 10.89 -21.70
N LEU A 112 -5.78 10.25 -20.80
CA LEU A 112 -4.83 10.92 -19.91
C LEU A 112 -3.63 11.57 -20.66
N ASN A 113 -3.47 11.34 -21.96
CA ASN A 113 -2.54 12.07 -22.79
C ASN A 113 -3.02 13.50 -23.14
N ASN A 114 -4.31 13.78 -22.94
CA ASN A 114 -4.90 15.08 -23.18
C ASN A 114 -4.92 15.91 -21.88
N PRO A 115 -4.65 17.22 -21.94
CA PRO A 115 -4.76 18.07 -20.75
C PRO A 115 -6.23 18.27 -20.32
N GLU A 116 -6.43 18.64 -19.05
CA GLU A 116 -7.73 18.95 -18.47
C GLU A 116 -8.72 17.76 -18.48
N VAL A 117 -8.16 16.56 -18.40
CA VAL A 117 -8.88 15.29 -18.28
C VAL A 117 -8.66 14.69 -16.90
N VAL A 118 -9.72 14.08 -16.36
CA VAL A 118 -9.68 13.34 -15.10
C VAL A 118 -10.34 11.97 -15.23
N PHE A 119 -9.80 11.03 -14.47
CA PHE A 119 -10.44 9.79 -14.09
C PHE A 119 -10.85 9.91 -12.61
N ILE A 120 -12.03 9.43 -12.27
CA ILE A 120 -12.54 9.49 -10.88
C ILE A 120 -12.81 8.08 -10.37
N SER A 121 -12.66 7.88 -9.07
CA SER A 121 -12.95 6.59 -8.46
C SER A 121 -14.43 6.27 -8.52
N ARG A 122 -14.78 4.99 -8.42
CA ARG A 122 -16.17 4.52 -8.48
C ARG A 122 -17.01 5.15 -7.36
N GLU A 123 -16.48 5.20 -6.13
CA GLU A 123 -17.16 5.81 -5.00
C GLU A 123 -17.40 7.30 -5.23
N LEU A 124 -16.39 8.02 -5.72
CA LEU A 124 -16.48 9.45 -5.99
C LEU A 124 -17.49 9.73 -7.13
N ALA A 125 -17.49 8.91 -8.18
CA ALA A 125 -18.44 9.00 -9.29
C ALA A 125 -19.88 8.86 -8.82
N GLY A 126 -20.16 7.87 -7.97
CA GLY A 126 -21.50 7.69 -7.36
C GLY A 126 -21.89 8.87 -6.47
N SER A 127 -20.95 9.41 -5.70
CA SER A 127 -21.18 10.55 -4.82
C SER A 127 -21.44 11.86 -5.58
N MET A 128 -20.74 12.09 -6.70
CA MET A 128 -20.85 13.31 -7.51
C MET A 128 -22.05 13.31 -8.44
N PHE A 129 -22.36 12.17 -9.06
CA PHE A 129 -23.28 12.10 -10.19
C PHE A 129 -24.49 11.19 -9.94
N ALA A 130 -24.48 10.41 -8.84
CA ALA A 130 -25.53 9.42 -8.53
C ALA A 130 -25.75 8.47 -9.73
N ASP A 131 -26.94 8.40 -10.26
CA ASP A 131 -27.30 7.52 -11.37
C ASP A 131 -26.98 8.08 -12.77
N LYS A 132 -26.41 9.29 -12.85
CA LYS A 132 -26.04 9.91 -14.13
C LYS A 132 -24.71 9.40 -14.62
N ASN A 133 -24.55 9.23 -15.92
CA ASN A 133 -23.25 8.89 -16.51
C ASN A 133 -22.24 10.01 -16.24
N PRO A 134 -21.14 9.75 -15.53
CA PRO A 134 -20.09 10.74 -15.25
C PRO A 134 -19.24 11.10 -16.47
N ILE A 135 -19.12 10.17 -17.46
CA ILE A 135 -18.27 10.37 -18.64
C ILE A 135 -18.75 11.55 -19.48
N GLY A 136 -17.84 12.47 -19.76
CA GLY A 136 -18.12 13.71 -20.50
C GLY A 136 -18.62 14.85 -19.60
N GLN A 137 -18.91 14.61 -18.34
CA GLN A 137 -19.29 15.66 -17.39
C GLN A 137 -18.08 16.51 -16.99
N THR A 138 -18.35 17.74 -16.59
CA THR A 138 -17.32 18.66 -16.11
C THR A 138 -17.28 18.66 -14.59
N VAL A 139 -16.06 18.50 -14.04
CA VAL A 139 -15.74 18.76 -12.64
C VAL A 139 -14.78 19.94 -12.56
N VAL A 140 -14.84 20.70 -11.48
CA VAL A 140 -14.04 21.92 -11.35
C VAL A 140 -13.11 21.78 -10.15
N TYR A 141 -11.81 21.83 -10.40
CA TYR A 141 -10.78 21.84 -9.36
C TYR A 141 -10.65 23.25 -8.76
N ASN A 142 -10.75 23.35 -7.42
CA ASN A 142 -10.60 24.60 -6.65
C ASN A 142 -11.41 25.78 -7.18
N LYS A 143 -12.60 25.56 -7.76
CA LYS A 143 -13.47 26.59 -8.41
C LYS A 143 -12.83 27.33 -9.58
N GLN A 144 -11.70 26.93 -10.07
CA GLN A 144 -10.94 27.67 -11.08
C GLN A 144 -10.69 26.87 -12.35
N MET A 145 -10.48 25.58 -12.23
CA MET A 145 -10.03 24.76 -13.35
C MET A 145 -11.07 23.70 -13.71
N PRO A 146 -11.80 23.91 -14.80
CA PRO A 146 -12.73 22.91 -15.33
C PRO A 146 -11.94 21.74 -15.96
N MET A 147 -12.34 20.52 -15.65
CA MET A 147 -11.80 19.29 -16.18
C MET A 147 -12.90 18.37 -16.63
N THR A 148 -12.67 17.61 -17.67
CA THR A 148 -13.64 16.66 -18.21
C THR A 148 -13.37 15.26 -17.63
N VAL A 149 -14.40 14.63 -17.09
CA VAL A 149 -14.35 13.23 -16.67
C VAL A 149 -14.32 12.35 -17.93
N LYS A 150 -13.26 11.56 -18.07
CA LYS A 150 -13.05 10.65 -19.22
C LYS A 150 -12.98 9.18 -18.81
N GLY A 151 -12.94 8.89 -17.52
CA GLY A 151 -12.96 7.51 -17.04
C GLY A 151 -13.32 7.38 -15.57
N ILE A 152 -13.65 6.14 -15.22
CA ILE A 152 -13.95 5.68 -13.87
C ILE A 152 -13.01 4.51 -13.58
N PHE A 153 -12.35 4.52 -12.44
CA PHE A 153 -11.49 3.43 -11.99
C PHE A 153 -11.99 2.85 -10.66
N GLU A 154 -11.57 1.61 -10.34
CA GLU A 154 -11.85 0.98 -9.05
C GLU A 154 -11.12 1.70 -7.94
N ASP A 155 -11.79 1.87 -6.79
CA ASP A 155 -11.22 2.57 -5.63
C ASP A 155 -9.96 1.88 -5.13
N PHE A 156 -8.97 2.69 -4.72
CA PHE A 156 -7.76 2.15 -4.12
C PHE A 156 -8.08 1.54 -2.76
N PRO A 157 -7.72 0.27 -2.52
CA PRO A 157 -7.94 -0.37 -1.24
C PRO A 157 -7.12 0.26 -0.11
N GLU A 158 -7.52 0.04 1.14
CA GLU A 158 -6.91 0.67 2.32
C GLU A 158 -5.42 0.36 2.48
N ASN A 159 -4.96 -0.78 1.98
CA ASN A 159 -3.55 -1.17 2.00
C ASN A 159 -2.76 -0.68 0.77
N SER A 160 -3.26 0.33 0.08
CA SER A 160 -2.58 1.00 -1.02
C SER A 160 -1.99 2.34 -0.57
N SER A 161 -0.79 2.67 -1.03
CA SER A 161 -0.19 3.99 -0.85
C SER A 161 -0.95 5.12 -1.55
N PHE A 162 -1.85 4.78 -2.46
CA PHE A 162 -2.77 5.71 -3.12
C PHE A 162 -4.16 5.77 -2.47
N TYR A 163 -4.36 5.08 -1.34
CA TYR A 163 -5.65 5.08 -0.64
C TYR A 163 -6.18 6.51 -0.41
N GLY A 164 -7.47 6.70 -0.67
CA GLY A 164 -8.13 8.00 -0.57
C GLY A 164 -7.89 8.94 -1.75
N SER A 165 -7.14 8.52 -2.79
CA SER A 165 -7.00 9.28 -4.03
C SER A 165 -8.20 8.99 -4.94
N GLY A 166 -9.21 9.84 -4.88
CA GLY A 166 -10.43 9.69 -5.69
C GLY A 166 -10.33 10.29 -7.08
N VAL A 167 -9.26 11.02 -7.38
CA VAL A 167 -9.06 11.67 -8.69
C VAL A 167 -7.65 11.42 -9.22
N VAL A 168 -7.57 10.93 -10.45
CA VAL A 168 -6.36 10.86 -11.25
C VAL A 168 -6.49 11.85 -12.39
N MET A 169 -5.69 12.91 -12.34
CA MET A 169 -5.61 13.93 -13.40
C MET A 169 -4.57 13.52 -14.43
N SER A 170 -4.77 13.97 -15.65
CA SER A 170 -3.77 13.83 -16.71
C SER A 170 -2.47 14.56 -16.34
N LEU A 171 -1.33 13.88 -16.50
CA LEU A 171 0.00 14.48 -16.36
C LEU A 171 0.23 15.60 -17.39
N ALA A 172 -0.41 15.53 -18.56
CA ALA A 172 -0.39 16.59 -19.57
C ALA A 172 -1.01 17.91 -19.04
N THR A 173 -1.93 17.84 -18.06
CA THR A 173 -2.45 19.02 -17.37
C THR A 173 -1.35 19.71 -16.56
N SER A 174 -0.52 18.94 -15.86
CA SER A 174 0.61 19.46 -15.09
C SER A 174 1.60 20.23 -16.01
N PHE A 175 1.86 19.70 -17.19
CA PHE A 175 2.74 20.37 -18.17
C PHE A 175 2.09 21.63 -18.73
N LYS A 176 0.81 21.59 -19.08
CA LYS A 176 0.07 22.75 -19.60
C LYS A 176 0.08 23.93 -18.62
N HIS A 177 -0.04 23.64 -17.33
CA HIS A 177 -0.11 24.66 -16.27
C HIS A 177 1.22 24.91 -15.56
N HIS A 178 2.32 24.35 -16.06
CA HIS A 178 3.68 24.50 -15.50
C HIS A 178 3.79 24.14 -14.01
N TRP A 179 3.08 23.10 -13.57
CA TRP A 179 3.12 22.63 -12.17
C TRP A 179 4.34 21.77 -11.83
N GLY A 180 5.12 21.38 -12.83
CA GLY A 180 6.33 20.59 -12.64
C GLY A 180 7.33 20.84 -13.75
N TYR A 181 8.59 20.56 -13.46
CA TYR A 181 9.67 20.59 -14.43
C TYR A 181 9.97 19.17 -14.92
N TRP A 182 10.03 19.00 -16.23
CA TRP A 182 10.38 17.74 -16.87
C TRP A 182 11.77 17.82 -17.47
N GLY A 183 12.75 17.24 -16.78
CA GLY A 183 14.14 17.26 -17.28
C GLY A 183 15.11 16.60 -16.31
N TRP A 184 16.39 16.56 -16.73
CA TRP A 184 17.48 15.99 -15.94
C TRP A 184 18.15 17.00 -15.01
N GLY A 185 17.85 18.27 -15.14
CA GLY A 185 18.54 19.36 -14.42
C GLY A 185 17.87 19.80 -13.11
N GLY A 186 16.98 19.00 -12.55
CA GLY A 186 16.22 19.34 -11.34
C GLY A 186 14.73 19.03 -11.48
N GLY A 187 13.92 19.41 -10.48
CA GLY A 187 12.48 19.17 -10.49
C GLY A 187 12.14 17.71 -10.18
N ASP A 188 12.82 17.12 -9.22
CA ASP A 188 12.50 15.83 -8.62
C ASP A 188 11.13 15.91 -7.94
N SER A 189 10.11 15.59 -8.68
CA SER A 189 8.73 15.72 -8.23
C SER A 189 7.87 14.55 -8.63
N TYR A 190 8.47 13.54 -9.23
CA TYR A 190 7.75 12.42 -9.84
C TYR A 190 8.02 11.13 -9.10
N MET A 191 6.97 10.35 -8.88
CA MET A 191 7.09 8.95 -8.53
C MET A 191 7.01 8.15 -9.82
N SER A 192 7.99 7.30 -10.07
CA SER A 192 8.06 6.49 -11.28
C SER A 192 7.95 5.01 -10.92
N PHE A 193 7.11 4.30 -11.63
CA PHE A 193 6.89 2.86 -11.43
C PHE A 193 7.29 2.11 -12.70
N VAL A 194 7.86 0.94 -12.49
CA VAL A 194 8.34 0.03 -13.52
C VAL A 194 7.73 -1.33 -13.29
N ARG A 195 7.06 -1.88 -14.29
CA ARG A 195 6.61 -3.27 -14.29
C ARG A 195 7.61 -4.10 -15.06
N LEU A 196 8.20 -5.07 -14.39
CA LEU A 196 9.14 -6.02 -15.00
C LEU A 196 8.41 -7.13 -15.75
N ARG A 197 9.03 -7.65 -16.79
CA ARG A 197 8.52 -8.84 -17.49
C ARG A 197 8.60 -10.08 -16.61
N PRO A 198 7.74 -11.09 -16.85
CA PRO A 198 7.80 -12.34 -16.10
C PRO A 198 9.17 -13.02 -16.16
N GLY A 199 9.67 -13.47 -15.01
CA GLY A 199 10.94 -14.20 -14.91
C GLY A 199 12.20 -13.34 -14.82
N VAL A 200 12.08 -12.02 -14.95
CA VAL A 200 13.20 -11.09 -14.80
C VAL A 200 13.60 -10.98 -13.33
N GLN A 201 14.91 -11.04 -13.06
CA GLN A 201 15.46 -10.87 -11.72
C GLN A 201 15.79 -9.40 -11.46
N LEU A 202 15.31 -8.88 -10.33
CA LEU A 202 15.45 -7.46 -9.98
C LEU A 202 16.93 -7.04 -9.84
N ASP A 203 17.77 -7.90 -9.28
CA ASP A 203 19.20 -7.61 -9.05
C ASP A 203 19.96 -7.42 -10.38
N ASP A 204 19.62 -8.23 -11.40
CA ASP A 204 20.19 -8.08 -12.74
C ASP A 204 19.79 -6.75 -13.38
N VAL A 205 18.53 -6.37 -13.23
CA VAL A 205 18.02 -5.08 -13.71
C VAL A 205 18.71 -3.93 -13.00
N ASN A 206 18.82 -3.98 -11.69
CA ASN A 206 19.49 -2.93 -10.91
C ASN A 206 20.95 -2.77 -11.31
N THR A 207 21.68 -3.87 -11.55
CA THR A 207 23.06 -3.82 -12.06
C THR A 207 23.16 -3.13 -13.42
N ARG A 208 22.15 -3.33 -14.30
CA ARG A 208 22.13 -2.68 -15.61
C ARG A 208 21.73 -1.20 -15.49
N ILE A 209 20.79 -0.86 -14.59
CA ILE A 209 20.38 0.53 -14.33
C ILE A 209 21.58 1.33 -13.76
N GLU A 210 22.39 0.75 -12.89
CA GLU A 210 23.58 1.40 -12.35
C GLU A 210 24.56 1.78 -13.47
N LYS A 211 24.86 0.87 -14.39
CA LYS A 211 25.69 1.14 -15.58
C LYS A 211 25.10 2.18 -16.51
N LEU A 212 23.77 2.14 -16.71
CA LEU A 212 23.05 3.13 -17.49
C LEU A 212 23.12 4.51 -16.81
N ALA A 213 22.91 4.57 -15.52
CA ALA A 213 23.00 5.81 -14.76
C ALA A 213 24.41 6.43 -14.84
N GLU A 214 25.48 5.66 -14.83
CA GLU A 214 26.85 6.12 -15.04
C GLU A 214 27.06 6.79 -16.40
N GLN A 215 26.37 6.31 -17.45
CA GLN A 215 26.47 6.88 -18.80
C GLN A 215 25.63 8.16 -18.96
N VAL A 216 24.51 8.27 -18.27
CA VAL A 216 23.54 9.38 -18.39
C VAL A 216 23.83 10.49 -17.37
N ARG A 217 24.54 10.19 -16.31
CA ARG A 217 24.87 11.14 -15.24
C ARG A 217 25.71 12.32 -15.73
N LYS A 218 25.23 13.51 -15.37
CA LYS A 218 26.06 14.73 -15.41
C LYS A 218 26.77 15.01 -14.08
N SER A 219 26.47 14.26 -13.01
CA SER A 219 27.13 14.37 -11.71
C SER A 219 27.17 13.00 -11.03
N ASP A 220 28.22 12.72 -10.27
CA ASP A 220 28.42 11.47 -9.50
C ASP A 220 27.53 11.36 -8.26
N ASP A 221 26.60 12.29 -8.10
CA ASP A 221 25.85 12.47 -6.84
C ASP A 221 24.45 11.85 -6.87
N VAL A 222 24.06 11.15 -7.95
CA VAL A 222 22.71 10.57 -8.10
C VAL A 222 22.80 9.09 -8.43
N PHE A 223 22.18 8.25 -7.61
CA PHE A 223 22.09 6.81 -7.83
C PHE A 223 20.64 6.41 -8.04
N ILE A 224 20.40 5.54 -9.00
CA ILE A 224 19.06 5.09 -9.39
C ILE A 224 18.99 3.58 -9.25
N SER A 225 17.93 3.07 -8.64
CA SER A 225 17.65 1.65 -8.53
C SER A 225 16.14 1.40 -8.49
N LEU A 226 15.74 0.15 -8.66
CA LEU A 226 14.36 -0.28 -8.48
C LEU A 226 14.19 -0.97 -7.14
N VAL A 227 13.09 -0.69 -6.46
CA VAL A 227 12.68 -1.31 -5.20
C VAL A 227 11.30 -1.93 -5.40
N PRO A 228 11.05 -3.19 -4.96
CA PRO A 228 9.71 -3.78 -5.03
C PRO A 228 8.68 -2.88 -4.37
N ILE A 229 7.51 -2.76 -4.97
CA ILE A 229 6.45 -1.87 -4.46
C ILE A 229 6.05 -2.22 -3.02
N LYS A 230 6.04 -3.50 -2.65
CA LYS A 230 5.74 -3.97 -1.29
C LYS A 230 6.71 -3.44 -0.23
N ASP A 231 7.96 -3.12 -0.64
CA ASP A 231 9.03 -2.65 0.26
C ASP A 231 9.07 -1.11 0.35
N TYR A 232 8.26 -0.40 -0.46
CA TYR A 232 8.24 1.06 -0.57
C TYR A 232 8.16 1.74 0.79
N ARG A 233 7.19 1.36 1.62
CA ARG A 233 6.97 2.03 2.92
C ARG A 233 8.11 1.80 3.91
N MET A 234 8.76 0.65 3.86
CA MET A 234 9.89 0.32 4.73
C MET A 234 11.17 0.99 4.26
N GLU A 235 11.40 1.00 2.95
CA GLU A 235 12.60 1.59 2.34
C GLU A 235 12.70 3.09 2.58
N PHE A 236 11.57 3.80 2.52
CA PHE A 236 11.53 5.26 2.68
C PHE A 236 11.11 5.73 4.08
N GLY A 237 11.14 4.84 5.06
CA GLY A 237 10.89 5.19 6.47
C GLY A 237 9.45 5.56 6.80
N ILE A 238 8.50 5.33 5.90
CA ILE A 238 7.05 5.56 6.14
C ILE A 238 6.55 4.54 7.17
N SER A 239 7.05 3.30 7.09
CA SER A 239 6.88 2.28 8.11
C SER A 239 8.26 1.69 8.43
N THR A 240 8.72 1.82 9.66
CA THR A 240 10.05 1.32 10.03
C THR A 240 9.98 -0.14 10.44
N MET A 241 10.81 -0.99 9.84
CA MET A 241 10.97 -2.40 10.26
C MET A 241 11.24 -2.51 11.77
N ARG A 242 11.95 -1.54 12.35
CA ARG A 242 12.16 -1.43 13.79
C ARG A 242 10.85 -1.35 14.57
N MET A 243 9.88 -0.57 14.10
CA MET A 243 8.58 -0.43 14.75
C MET A 243 7.76 -1.73 14.64
N VAL A 244 7.83 -2.40 13.49
CA VAL A 244 7.24 -3.73 13.29
C VAL A 244 7.77 -4.72 14.32
N TRP A 245 9.09 -4.82 14.49
CA TRP A 245 9.70 -5.72 15.47
C TRP A 245 9.35 -5.37 16.91
N ILE A 246 9.30 -4.08 17.27
CA ILE A 246 8.91 -3.63 18.61
C ILE A 246 7.47 -4.08 18.90
N LEU A 247 6.54 -3.85 17.99
CA LEU A 247 5.14 -4.20 18.18
C LEU A 247 4.91 -5.72 18.20
N LEU A 248 5.60 -6.49 17.36
CA LEU A 248 5.56 -7.96 17.39
C LEU A 248 6.09 -8.51 18.70
N THR A 249 7.20 -7.97 19.19
CA THR A 249 7.77 -8.37 20.49
C THR A 249 6.81 -8.03 21.62
N LEU A 250 6.22 -6.85 21.63
CA LEU A 250 5.25 -6.42 22.61
C LEU A 250 3.98 -7.31 22.60
N GLY A 251 3.43 -7.57 21.41
CA GLY A 251 2.27 -8.45 21.24
C GLY A 251 2.54 -9.87 21.75
N THR A 252 3.72 -10.41 21.45
CA THR A 252 4.15 -11.73 21.91
C THR A 252 4.35 -11.75 23.44
N ALA A 253 4.96 -10.72 24.01
CA ALA A 253 5.14 -10.58 25.45
C ALA A 253 3.78 -10.53 26.19
N ILE A 254 2.83 -9.74 25.68
CA ILE A 254 1.47 -9.68 26.25
C ILE A 254 0.79 -11.06 26.18
N LEU A 255 0.90 -11.75 25.05
CA LEU A 255 0.34 -13.09 24.89
C LEU A 255 0.96 -14.08 25.88
N PHE A 256 2.27 -14.02 26.08
CA PHE A 256 2.98 -14.84 27.06
C PHE A 256 2.51 -14.58 28.49
N ILE A 257 2.37 -13.31 28.90
CA ILE A 257 1.87 -12.93 30.23
C ILE A 257 0.45 -13.46 30.43
N VAL A 258 -0.41 -13.34 29.43
CA VAL A 258 -1.80 -13.85 29.49
C VAL A 258 -1.81 -15.38 29.65
N ALA A 259 -0.98 -16.08 28.86
CA ALA A 259 -0.84 -17.53 28.95
C ALA A 259 -0.33 -17.96 30.32
N MET A 260 0.68 -17.32 30.87
CA MET A 260 1.22 -17.59 32.20
C MET A 260 0.20 -17.33 33.30
N ASN A 261 -0.55 -16.22 33.20
CA ASN A 261 -1.62 -15.92 34.15
C ASN A 261 -2.72 -17.00 34.13
N TYR A 262 -3.11 -17.46 32.93
CA TYR A 262 -4.06 -18.58 32.80
C TYR A 262 -3.52 -19.87 33.42
N VAL A 263 -2.24 -20.22 33.20
CA VAL A 263 -1.59 -21.39 33.77
C VAL A 263 -1.60 -21.31 35.31
N LEU A 264 -1.24 -20.16 35.90
CA LEU A 264 -1.24 -19.95 37.35
C LEU A 264 -2.63 -20.10 37.94
N ILE A 265 -3.66 -19.54 37.31
CA ILE A 265 -5.06 -19.69 37.76
C ILE A 265 -5.48 -21.17 37.66
N SER A 266 -5.12 -21.85 36.56
CA SER A 266 -5.44 -23.27 36.37
C SER A 266 -4.79 -24.16 37.40
N ILE A 267 -3.51 -23.93 37.74
CA ILE A 267 -2.79 -24.65 38.81
C ILE A 267 -3.45 -24.39 40.16
N SER A 268 -3.80 -23.15 40.49
CA SER A 268 -4.47 -22.79 41.73
C SER A 268 -5.87 -23.46 41.87
N ALA A 269 -6.58 -23.60 40.75
CA ALA A 269 -7.86 -24.30 40.70
C ALA A 269 -7.72 -25.82 40.79
N MET A 270 -6.56 -26.39 40.45
CA MET A 270 -6.31 -27.83 40.44
C MET A 270 -6.47 -28.47 41.84
N ASN A 271 -6.02 -27.79 42.90
CA ASN A 271 -6.21 -28.26 44.29
C ASN A 271 -7.69 -28.41 44.68
N ARG A 272 -8.56 -27.54 44.19
CA ARG A 272 -10.01 -27.63 44.40
C ARG A 272 -10.65 -28.75 43.56
N ARG A 273 -10.09 -29.10 42.43
CA ARG A 273 -10.57 -30.11 41.49
C ARG A 273 -9.97 -31.50 41.73
N ALA A 274 -8.94 -31.63 42.59
CA ALA A 274 -8.27 -32.89 42.89
C ALA A 274 -9.24 -33.98 43.32
N LYS A 275 -10.27 -33.62 44.14
CA LYS A 275 -11.31 -34.54 44.58
C LYS A 275 -12.18 -35.04 43.44
N ALA A 276 -12.57 -34.16 42.52
CA ALA A 276 -13.37 -34.55 41.33
C ALA A 276 -12.55 -35.41 40.38
N ILE A 277 -11.26 -35.08 40.14
CA ILE A 277 -10.34 -35.90 39.33
C ILE A 277 -10.18 -37.29 39.96
N GLY A 278 -10.07 -37.39 41.30
CA GLY A 278 -10.01 -38.64 42.03
C GLY A 278 -11.25 -39.52 41.79
N VAL A 279 -12.44 -38.94 41.88
CA VAL A 279 -13.71 -39.63 41.60
C VAL A 279 -13.75 -40.13 40.16
N HIS A 280 -13.39 -39.32 39.19
CA HIS A 280 -13.33 -39.74 37.76
C HIS A 280 -12.34 -40.90 37.53
N LYS A 281 -11.17 -40.86 38.18
CA LYS A 281 -10.20 -41.97 38.13
C LYS A 281 -10.73 -43.24 38.74
N CYS A 282 -11.40 -43.15 39.91
CA CYS A 282 -12.04 -44.32 40.53
C CYS A 282 -13.19 -44.87 39.68
N SER A 283 -13.83 -44.06 38.88
CA SER A 283 -14.87 -44.46 37.91
C SER A 283 -14.30 -44.96 36.58
N GLY A 284 -12.99 -45.20 36.47
CA GLY A 284 -12.35 -45.79 35.30
C GLY A 284 -11.91 -44.80 34.21
N ALA A 285 -11.95 -43.49 34.47
CA ALA A 285 -11.46 -42.49 33.51
C ALA A 285 -9.93 -42.58 33.34
N ASN A 286 -9.48 -42.70 32.10
CA ASN A 286 -8.05 -42.66 31.79
C ASN A 286 -7.52 -41.21 31.76
N THR A 287 -6.18 -41.05 31.71
CA THR A 287 -5.52 -39.74 31.71
C THR A 287 -5.92 -38.91 30.48
N GLY A 288 -6.18 -39.54 29.31
CA GLY A 288 -6.64 -38.88 28.10
C GLY A 288 -8.04 -38.29 28.23
N THR A 289 -8.95 -38.96 28.93
CA THR A 289 -10.32 -38.47 29.20
C THR A 289 -10.28 -37.19 30.05
N ILE A 290 -9.44 -37.23 31.11
CA ILE A 290 -9.26 -36.05 31.99
C ILE A 290 -8.61 -34.88 31.23
N PHE A 291 -7.61 -35.17 30.45
CA PHE A 291 -6.96 -34.15 29.60
C PHE A 291 -7.94 -33.54 28.59
N GLY A 292 -8.77 -34.37 27.95
CA GLY A 292 -9.80 -33.92 27.01
C GLY A 292 -10.84 -32.99 27.66
N MET A 293 -11.25 -33.28 28.92
CA MET A 293 -12.14 -32.38 29.67
C MET A 293 -11.53 -30.98 29.88
N PHE A 294 -10.25 -30.90 30.28
CA PHE A 294 -9.57 -29.62 30.47
C PHE A 294 -9.38 -28.88 29.15
N LEU A 295 -9.06 -29.60 28.09
CA LEU A 295 -8.92 -29.02 26.73
C LEU A 295 -10.24 -28.43 26.24
N TRP A 296 -11.35 -29.14 26.48
CA TRP A 296 -12.68 -28.64 26.09
C TRP A 296 -13.07 -27.39 26.90
N GLU A 297 -12.86 -27.40 28.23
CA GLU A 297 -13.12 -26.23 29.07
C GLU A 297 -12.32 -25.00 28.65
N THR A 298 -11.03 -25.21 28.37
CA THR A 298 -10.15 -24.15 27.84
C THR A 298 -10.61 -23.66 26.47
N GLY A 299 -11.01 -24.57 25.59
CA GLY A 299 -11.54 -24.27 24.27
C GLY A 299 -12.80 -23.41 24.32
N VAL A 300 -13.73 -23.69 25.22
CA VAL A 300 -14.94 -22.88 25.40
C VAL A 300 -14.60 -21.47 25.87
N ILE A 301 -13.66 -21.32 26.82
CA ILE A 301 -13.21 -20.01 27.30
C ILE A 301 -12.52 -19.21 26.17
N MET A 302 -11.67 -19.85 25.37
CA MET A 302 -11.02 -19.21 24.24
C MET A 302 -12.04 -18.76 23.19
N LEU A 303 -13.00 -19.63 22.82
CA LEU A 303 -14.03 -19.31 21.85
C LEU A 303 -14.92 -18.15 22.30
N SER A 304 -15.34 -18.15 23.60
CA SER A 304 -16.13 -17.03 24.15
C SER A 304 -15.32 -15.72 24.16
N SER A 305 -14.02 -15.77 24.47
CA SER A 305 -13.14 -14.60 24.39
C SER A 305 -12.97 -14.08 22.96
N LEU A 306 -12.83 -14.97 21.98
CA LEU A 306 -12.74 -14.61 20.56
C LEU A 306 -14.05 -13.97 20.04
N LEU A 307 -15.21 -14.51 20.47
CA LEU A 307 -16.51 -13.93 20.13
C LEU A 307 -16.67 -12.50 20.70
N LEU A 308 -16.23 -12.27 21.93
CA LEU A 308 -16.24 -10.93 22.54
C LEU A 308 -15.31 -9.95 21.81
N VAL A 309 -14.15 -10.41 21.32
CA VAL A 309 -13.22 -9.60 20.52
C VAL A 309 -13.80 -9.25 19.16
N ALA A 310 -14.55 -10.17 18.54
CA ALA A 310 -15.19 -9.93 17.25
C ALA A 310 -16.39 -8.96 17.33
N LEU A 311 -16.92 -8.73 18.54
CA LEU A 311 -18.03 -7.78 18.80
C LEU A 311 -17.55 -6.38 19.19
N LEU A 312 -16.27 -6.22 19.51
CA LEU A 312 -15.61 -4.95 19.84
C LEU A 312 -14.94 -4.31 18.63
#